data_cfe25dbea254c0a384254d7648b9e60d
#
_entry.id   cfe25dbea254c0a384254d7648b9e60d
#
_cell.length_a   1.000
_cell.length_b   1.000
_cell.length_c   1.000
_cell.angle_alpha   90.00
_cell.angle_beta   90.00
_cell.angle_gamma   90.00
#
_symmetry.space_group_name_H-M   'P 1'
#
loop_
_entity.id
_entity.type
_entity.pdbx_description
1 polymer ?
#
loop_
_entity_poly.entity_id
_entity_poly.type
_entity_poly.pdbx_seq_one_letter_code
_entity_poly.pdbx_strand_id
1 'polypeptide(L)'
;LKTKALFVGSFDPFHLGHLSVVKRASQLFDSVVIGVAADTNKDTLSIDKRLHLVNLCIKKYGNLSAIPYGGLTIDLYKSENANVLIRGVRNIIDFEYEKNLADINKVLYQNAQTCLFLCDIGYEISSSLIRQLAKLDADLSKFVPNEIIGLIKGLYQN
;
A
#
# COMPACT_ATOMS: atom_id res chain seq x y z
N LEU A 1 -15.04 18.27 -10.47
CA LEU A 1 -15.22 16.93 -9.91
C LEU A 1 -14.02 16.60 -9.04
N LYS A 2 -14.27 16.26 -7.77
CA LYS A 2 -13.18 15.81 -6.88
C LYS A 2 -12.81 14.36 -7.24
N THR A 3 -11.53 14.12 -7.44
CA THR A 3 -10.98 12.80 -7.78
C THR A 3 -10.45 12.09 -6.55
N LYS A 4 -10.90 10.86 -6.34
CA LYS A 4 -10.45 10.00 -5.22
C LYS A 4 -9.76 8.75 -5.76
N ALA A 5 -8.53 8.53 -5.35
CA ALA A 5 -7.80 7.29 -5.62
C ALA A 5 -7.83 6.34 -4.42
N LEU A 6 -7.83 5.05 -4.69
CA LEU A 6 -7.76 4.00 -3.69
C LEU A 6 -6.49 3.16 -3.91
N PHE A 7 -5.64 3.08 -2.90
CA PHE A 7 -4.45 2.25 -2.89
C PHE A 7 -4.58 1.14 -1.85
N VAL A 8 -4.60 -0.11 -2.26
CA VAL A 8 -4.86 -1.25 -1.38
C VAL A 8 -3.64 -2.16 -1.25
N GLY A 9 -3.48 -2.75 -0.08
CA GLY A 9 -2.42 -3.71 0.19
C GLY A 9 -2.44 -4.23 1.61
N SER A 10 -1.59 -5.21 1.91
CA SER A 10 -1.39 -5.70 3.29
C SER A 10 -0.52 -4.75 4.12
N PHE A 11 0.45 -4.09 3.49
CA PHE A 11 1.37 -3.14 4.13
C PHE A 11 2.04 -3.69 5.40
N ASP A 12 2.73 -4.80 5.26
CA ASP A 12 3.30 -5.55 6.37
C ASP A 12 4.84 -5.76 6.25
N PRO A 13 5.62 -4.68 6.49
CA PRO A 13 5.21 -3.31 6.80
C PRO A 13 5.03 -2.42 5.56
N PHE A 14 4.49 -1.24 5.78
CA PHE A 14 4.55 -0.13 4.82
C PHE A 14 6.02 0.28 4.60
N HIS A 15 6.41 0.59 3.37
CA HIS A 15 7.81 0.87 3.02
C HIS A 15 7.95 2.03 2.04
N LEU A 16 9.19 2.43 1.74
CA LEU A 16 9.48 3.58 0.88
C LEU A 16 8.90 3.44 -0.54
N GLY A 17 8.83 2.22 -1.07
CA GLY A 17 8.16 1.96 -2.36
C GLY A 17 6.66 2.31 -2.31
N HIS A 18 5.97 1.92 -1.24
CA HIS A 18 4.56 2.29 -1.03
C HIS A 18 4.41 3.81 -0.85
N LEU A 19 5.27 4.41 -0.03
CA LEU A 19 5.24 5.85 0.21
C LEU A 19 5.46 6.66 -1.08
N SER A 20 6.37 6.22 -1.96
CA SER A 20 6.60 6.86 -3.26
C SER A 20 5.33 6.87 -4.11
N VAL A 21 4.62 5.74 -4.19
CA VAL A 21 3.36 5.65 -4.95
C VAL A 21 2.31 6.61 -4.39
N VAL A 22 2.03 6.57 -3.08
CA VAL A 22 0.98 7.41 -2.50
C VAL A 22 1.34 8.89 -2.51
N LYS A 23 2.62 9.23 -2.36
CA LYS A 23 3.10 10.61 -2.48
C LYS A 23 2.87 11.18 -3.88
N ARG A 24 3.18 10.42 -4.93
CA ARG A 24 2.91 10.85 -6.32
C ARG A 24 1.42 10.91 -6.60
N ALA A 25 0.66 9.92 -6.12
CA ALA A 25 -0.79 9.93 -6.25
C ALA A 25 -1.43 11.14 -5.55
N SER A 26 -0.93 11.55 -4.38
CA SER A 26 -1.43 12.72 -3.65
C SER A 26 -1.25 14.05 -4.40
N GLN A 27 -0.38 14.09 -5.40
CA GLN A 27 -0.20 15.25 -6.28
C GLN A 27 -1.15 15.25 -7.49
N LEU A 28 -1.73 14.10 -7.83
CA LEU A 28 -2.57 13.91 -9.01
C LEU A 28 -4.06 13.84 -8.67
N PHE A 29 -4.39 13.42 -7.45
CA PHE A 29 -5.76 13.22 -6.99
C PHE A 29 -6.08 14.12 -5.80
N ASP A 30 -7.33 14.59 -5.73
CA ASP A 30 -7.78 15.43 -4.61
C ASP A 30 -7.70 14.71 -3.27
N SER A 31 -7.89 13.39 -3.27
CA SER A 31 -7.73 12.54 -2.09
C SER A 31 -7.26 11.14 -2.47
N VAL A 32 -6.49 10.51 -1.57
CA VAL A 32 -6.05 9.13 -1.70
C VAL A 32 -6.36 8.38 -0.41
N VAL A 33 -7.13 7.31 -0.54
CA VAL A 33 -7.44 6.39 0.56
C VAL A 33 -6.53 5.17 0.46
N ILE A 34 -5.86 4.83 1.55
CA ILE A 34 -5.03 3.64 1.67
C ILE A 34 -5.84 2.56 2.39
N GLY A 35 -6.26 1.53 1.67
CA GLY A 35 -6.97 0.39 2.23
C GLY A 35 -6.00 -0.66 2.75
N VAL A 36 -5.95 -0.85 4.07
CA VAL A 36 -5.11 -1.87 4.71
C VAL A 36 -5.92 -3.16 4.83
N ALA A 37 -5.52 -4.20 4.11
CA ALA A 37 -6.27 -5.46 4.06
C ALA A 37 -6.22 -6.20 5.40
N ALA A 38 -7.40 -6.56 5.94
CA ALA A 38 -7.52 -7.37 7.15
C ALA A 38 -7.14 -8.84 6.87
N ASP A 39 -7.66 -9.37 5.76
CA ASP A 39 -7.51 -10.78 5.40
C ASP A 39 -6.15 -10.99 4.72
N THR A 40 -5.20 -11.48 5.48
CA THR A 40 -3.89 -11.89 4.98
C THR A 40 -3.67 -13.35 5.36
N ASN A 41 -3.34 -14.20 4.39
CA ASN A 41 -3.02 -15.62 4.60
C ASN A 41 -1.59 -15.83 5.15
N LYS A 42 -1.05 -14.87 5.92
CA LYS A 42 0.34 -14.89 6.37
C LYS A 42 0.41 -14.61 7.87
N ASP A 43 1.44 -15.13 8.53
CA ASP A 43 1.85 -14.68 9.86
C ASP A 43 2.33 -13.23 9.78
N THR A 44 1.39 -12.32 9.88
CA THR A 44 1.59 -10.89 9.70
C THR A 44 1.27 -10.15 10.99
N LEU A 45 1.71 -8.91 11.07
CA LEU A 45 1.26 -8.01 12.13
C LEU A 45 -0.27 -7.87 12.08
N SER A 46 -0.89 -7.69 13.25
CA SER A 46 -2.32 -7.40 13.33
C SER A 46 -2.65 -6.17 12.48
N ILE A 47 -3.89 -6.12 12.00
CA ILE A 47 -4.34 -4.98 11.19
C ILE A 47 -4.15 -3.64 11.89
N ASP A 48 -4.40 -3.58 13.21
CA ASP A 48 -4.24 -2.35 14.00
C ASP A 48 -2.79 -1.85 13.99
N LYS A 49 -1.81 -2.78 14.12
CA LYS A 49 -0.39 -2.44 14.06
C LYS A 49 -0.03 -1.93 12.67
N ARG A 50 -0.47 -2.61 11.60
CA ARG A 50 -0.18 -2.21 10.22
C ARG A 50 -0.80 -0.86 9.88
N LEU A 51 -2.07 -0.66 10.27
CA LEU A 51 -2.76 0.62 10.10
C LEU A 51 -2.08 1.75 10.87
N HIS A 52 -1.61 1.49 12.10
CA HIS A 52 -0.86 2.46 12.88
C HIS A 52 0.43 2.89 12.17
N LEU A 53 1.21 1.93 11.65
CA LEU A 53 2.44 2.21 10.90
C LEU A 53 2.15 3.06 9.64
N VAL A 54 1.12 2.72 8.89
CA VAL A 54 0.70 3.50 7.72
C VAL A 54 0.36 4.93 8.12
N ASN A 55 -0.47 5.12 9.16
CA ASN A 55 -0.88 6.44 9.62
C ASN A 55 0.30 7.32 10.06
N LEU A 56 1.31 6.75 10.72
CA LEU A 56 2.53 7.47 11.07
C LEU A 56 3.26 7.99 9.82
N CYS A 57 3.36 7.17 8.78
CA CYS A 57 4.06 7.52 7.53
C CYS A 57 3.35 8.61 6.73
N ILE A 58 2.01 8.65 6.78
CA ILE A 58 1.22 9.56 5.95
C ILE A 58 0.76 10.83 6.69
N LYS A 59 0.99 10.93 7.99
CA LYS A 59 0.49 12.00 8.87
C LYS A 59 0.73 13.43 8.34
N LYS A 60 1.83 13.64 7.64
CA LYS A 60 2.20 14.96 7.08
C LYS A 60 1.47 15.33 5.78
N TYR A 61 0.70 14.43 5.20
CA TYR A 61 0.00 14.66 3.94
C TYR A 61 -1.49 14.89 4.20
N GLY A 62 -1.97 16.09 3.88
CA GLY A 62 -3.35 16.51 4.22
C GLY A 62 -4.47 15.82 3.44
N ASN A 63 -4.15 15.19 2.31
CA ASN A 63 -5.11 14.50 1.44
C ASN A 63 -4.94 12.98 1.39
N LEU A 64 -4.11 12.41 2.29
CA LEU A 64 -3.98 10.96 2.48
C LEU A 64 -4.73 10.53 3.73
N SER A 65 -5.39 9.40 3.65
CA SER A 65 -6.01 8.70 4.78
C SER A 65 -5.81 7.20 4.67
N ALA A 66 -5.87 6.48 5.79
CA ALA A 66 -5.77 5.03 5.81
C ALA A 66 -6.94 4.43 6.59
N ILE A 67 -7.51 3.36 6.06
CA ILE A 67 -8.63 2.63 6.66
C ILE A 67 -8.39 1.12 6.58
N PRO A 68 -8.88 0.35 7.56
CA PRO A 68 -8.87 -1.10 7.46
C PRO A 68 -10.00 -1.55 6.53
N TYR A 69 -9.81 -2.67 5.82
CA TYR A 69 -10.90 -3.30 5.08
C TYR A 69 -10.73 -4.82 5.03
N GLY A 70 -11.86 -5.53 4.88
CA GLY A 70 -11.94 -6.96 4.61
C GLY A 70 -12.77 -7.23 3.36
N GLY A 71 -12.66 -8.42 2.81
CA GLY A 71 -13.39 -8.84 1.62
C GLY A 71 -12.81 -8.28 0.31
N LEU A 72 -13.69 -8.03 -0.67
CA LEU A 72 -13.25 -7.66 -2.01
C LEU A 72 -12.81 -6.19 -2.10
N THR A 73 -11.68 -5.96 -2.77
CA THR A 73 -11.19 -4.60 -3.09
C THR A 73 -12.25 -3.76 -3.81
N ILE A 74 -13.06 -4.40 -4.65
CA ILE A 74 -14.08 -3.70 -5.42
C ILE A 74 -15.26 -3.20 -4.54
N ASP A 75 -15.51 -3.86 -3.42
CA ASP A 75 -16.53 -3.39 -2.47
C ASP A 75 -16.05 -2.14 -1.73
N LEU A 76 -14.76 -2.12 -1.35
CA LEU A 76 -14.12 -0.91 -0.82
C LEU A 76 -14.10 0.23 -1.85
N TYR A 77 -13.80 -0.09 -3.11
CA TYR A 77 -13.82 0.88 -4.21
C TYR A 77 -15.17 1.60 -4.32
N LYS A 78 -16.27 0.81 -4.25
CA LYS A 78 -17.64 1.34 -4.31
C LYS A 78 -18.00 2.14 -3.06
N SER A 79 -17.72 1.60 -1.87
CA SER A 79 -18.09 2.26 -0.60
C SER A 79 -17.35 3.59 -0.39
N GLU A 80 -16.10 3.67 -0.86
CA GLU A 80 -15.31 4.89 -0.83
C GLU A 80 -15.66 5.87 -1.96
N ASN A 81 -16.50 5.49 -2.91
CA ASN A 81 -16.75 6.26 -4.13
C ASN A 81 -15.45 6.62 -4.86
N ALA A 82 -14.52 5.67 -4.92
CA ALA A 82 -13.23 5.88 -5.58
C ALA A 82 -13.41 5.99 -7.10
N ASN A 83 -12.60 6.83 -7.74
CA ASN A 83 -12.58 6.99 -9.19
C ASN A 83 -11.58 6.03 -9.85
N VAL A 84 -10.53 5.64 -9.10
CA VAL A 84 -9.45 4.81 -9.62
C VAL A 84 -8.80 3.97 -8.50
N LEU A 85 -8.47 2.71 -8.82
CA LEU A 85 -7.52 1.92 -8.06
C LEU A 85 -6.10 2.27 -8.51
N ILE A 86 -5.20 2.55 -7.59
CA ILE A 86 -3.78 2.72 -7.91
C ILE A 86 -2.97 1.52 -7.42
N ARG A 87 -2.01 1.09 -8.24
CA ARG A 87 -1.14 -0.05 -7.97
C ARG A 87 0.29 0.28 -8.35
N GLY A 88 1.26 -0.17 -7.55
CA GLY A 88 2.68 -0.02 -7.85
C GLY A 88 3.19 -1.20 -8.67
N VAL A 89 4.05 -0.94 -9.67
CA VAL A 89 4.67 -1.96 -10.53
C VAL A 89 6.17 -1.76 -10.53
N ARG A 90 6.93 -2.80 -10.17
CA ARG A 90 8.40 -2.80 -10.09
C ARG A 90 9.05 -3.46 -11.31
N ASN A 91 8.39 -4.46 -11.87
CA ASN A 91 8.90 -5.29 -12.94
C ASN A 91 7.76 -5.89 -13.79
N ILE A 92 8.12 -6.66 -14.80
CA ILE A 92 7.15 -7.24 -15.73
C ILE A 92 6.22 -8.27 -15.04
N ILE A 93 6.71 -8.98 -14.04
CA ILE A 93 5.91 -9.98 -13.29
C ILE A 93 4.83 -9.27 -12.47
N ASP A 94 5.18 -8.17 -11.80
CA ASP A 94 4.21 -7.32 -11.12
C ASP A 94 3.16 -6.78 -12.11
N PHE A 95 3.61 -6.35 -13.29
CA PHE A 95 2.72 -5.82 -14.32
C PHE A 95 1.69 -6.85 -14.78
N GLU A 96 2.10 -8.08 -15.07
CA GLU A 96 1.18 -9.15 -15.47
C GLU A 96 0.18 -9.46 -14.36
N TYR A 97 0.64 -9.54 -13.13
CA TYR A 97 -0.21 -9.78 -11.96
C TYR A 97 -1.24 -8.66 -11.79
N GLU A 98 -0.81 -7.40 -11.78
CA GLU A 98 -1.69 -6.24 -11.59
C GLU A 98 -2.67 -6.05 -12.76
N LYS A 99 -2.24 -6.36 -13.99
CA LYS A 99 -3.11 -6.36 -15.16
C LYS A 99 -4.24 -7.39 -15.00
N ASN A 100 -3.92 -8.61 -14.57
CA ASN A 100 -4.92 -9.64 -14.34
C ASN A 100 -5.92 -9.25 -13.24
N LEU A 101 -5.42 -8.65 -12.15
CA LEU A 101 -6.31 -8.12 -11.10
C LEU A 101 -7.21 -6.99 -11.60
N ALA A 102 -6.70 -6.11 -12.45
CA ALA A 102 -7.48 -5.04 -13.05
C ALA A 102 -8.61 -5.59 -13.93
N ASP A 103 -8.33 -6.63 -14.72
CA ASP A 103 -9.33 -7.31 -15.54
C ASP A 103 -10.43 -7.95 -14.68
N ILE A 104 -10.05 -8.66 -13.60
CA ILE A 104 -10.99 -9.24 -12.63
C ILE A 104 -11.85 -8.15 -11.98
N ASN A 105 -11.25 -7.07 -11.51
CA ASN A 105 -11.98 -5.96 -10.92
C ASN A 105 -12.99 -5.35 -11.91
N LYS A 106 -12.63 -5.28 -13.19
CA LYS A 106 -13.51 -4.76 -14.24
C LYS A 106 -14.67 -5.71 -14.57
N VAL A 107 -14.46 -7.02 -14.45
CA VAL A 107 -15.53 -8.02 -14.56
C VAL A 107 -16.50 -7.89 -13.39
N LEU A 108 -15.98 -7.71 -12.16
CA LEU A 108 -16.80 -7.55 -10.95
C LEU A 108 -17.55 -6.21 -10.90
N TYR A 109 -16.96 -5.17 -11.49
CA TYR A 109 -17.56 -3.83 -11.58
C TYR A 109 -17.07 -3.12 -12.84
N GLN A 110 -17.91 -3.03 -13.85
CA GLN A 110 -17.57 -2.51 -15.18
C GLN A 110 -16.96 -1.10 -15.16
N ASN A 111 -17.33 -0.26 -14.18
CA ASN A 111 -16.80 1.10 -14.04
C ASN A 111 -15.47 1.17 -13.28
N ALA A 112 -14.94 0.05 -12.78
CA ALA A 112 -13.65 0.05 -12.11
C ALA A 112 -12.53 0.50 -13.07
N GLN A 113 -11.71 1.42 -12.62
CA GLN A 113 -10.52 1.88 -13.33
C GLN A 113 -9.27 1.59 -12.50
N THR A 114 -8.20 1.17 -13.16
CA THR A 114 -6.91 0.93 -12.50
C THR A 114 -5.83 1.76 -13.17
N CYS A 115 -5.02 2.43 -12.35
CA CYS A 115 -3.85 3.18 -12.78
C CYS A 115 -2.59 2.53 -12.19
N LEU A 116 -1.62 2.23 -13.04
CA LEU A 116 -0.35 1.65 -12.63
C LEU A 116 0.71 2.73 -12.47
N PHE A 117 1.35 2.75 -11.30
CA PHE A 117 2.49 3.61 -11.01
C PHE A 117 3.78 2.79 -11.11
N LEU A 118 4.67 3.18 -12.01
CA LEU A 118 6.01 2.58 -12.05
C LEU A 118 6.75 2.96 -10.77
N CYS A 119 7.45 2.00 -10.17
CA CYS A 119 8.31 2.27 -9.02
C CYS A 119 9.44 3.22 -9.40
N ASP A 120 9.81 4.09 -8.47
CA ASP A 120 10.99 4.93 -8.63
C ASP A 120 12.26 4.07 -8.59
N ILE A 121 13.31 4.53 -9.26
CA ILE A 121 14.61 3.88 -9.27
C ILE A 121 15.12 3.72 -7.83
N GLY A 122 15.53 2.51 -7.48
CA GLY A 122 16.03 2.17 -6.14
C GLY A 122 14.97 1.73 -5.14
N TYR A 123 13.69 1.71 -5.50
CA TYR A 123 12.59 1.25 -4.62
C TYR A 123 12.02 -0.11 -5.04
N GLU A 124 12.84 -0.99 -5.58
CA GLU A 124 12.50 -2.41 -5.76
C GLU A 124 12.49 -3.16 -4.42
N ILE A 125 11.65 -2.69 -3.50
CA ILE A 125 11.56 -3.16 -2.11
C ILE A 125 10.34 -4.06 -1.98
N SER A 126 10.46 -5.14 -1.20
CA SER A 126 9.33 -5.95 -0.79
C SER A 126 9.18 -5.96 0.73
N SER A 127 7.94 -6.03 1.22
CA SER A 127 7.68 -6.17 2.65
C SER A 127 8.32 -7.45 3.22
N SER A 128 8.37 -8.55 2.44
CA SER A 128 9.03 -9.79 2.83
C SER A 128 10.52 -9.59 3.12
N LEU A 129 11.23 -8.88 2.26
CA LEU A 129 12.64 -8.53 2.47
C LEU A 129 12.82 -7.72 3.75
N ILE A 130 11.97 -6.73 3.97
CA ILE A 130 12.06 -5.88 5.17
C ILE A 130 11.88 -6.70 6.45
N ARG A 131 10.91 -7.65 6.47
CA ARG A 131 10.72 -8.55 7.62
C ARG A 131 11.96 -9.40 7.88
N GLN A 132 12.61 -9.91 6.84
CA GLN A 132 13.87 -10.68 6.98
C GLN A 132 15.00 -9.80 7.53
N LEU A 133 15.17 -8.59 6.97
CA LEU A 133 16.19 -7.65 7.45
C LEU A 133 15.95 -7.22 8.89
N ALA A 134 14.70 -6.99 9.28
CA ALA A 134 14.34 -6.63 10.66
C ALA A 134 14.69 -7.75 11.65
N LYS A 135 14.44 -9.02 11.30
CA LYS A 135 14.83 -10.18 12.12
C LYS A 135 16.34 -10.31 12.30
N LEU A 136 17.12 -9.85 11.34
CA LEU A 136 18.58 -9.86 11.37
C LEU A 136 19.18 -8.56 11.95
N ASP A 137 18.35 -7.69 12.51
CA ASP A 137 18.74 -6.39 13.06
C ASP A 137 19.52 -5.49 12.08
N ALA A 138 19.24 -5.62 10.79
CA ALA A 138 19.88 -4.81 9.76
C ALA A 138 19.42 -3.34 9.80
N ASP A 139 20.18 -2.46 9.17
CA ASP A 139 19.81 -1.06 8.98
C ASP A 139 18.66 -0.96 7.96
N LEU A 140 17.50 -0.46 8.41
CA LEU A 140 16.29 -0.32 7.60
C LEU A 140 16.12 1.08 7.02
N SER A 141 17.04 2.00 7.25
CA SER A 141 16.89 3.41 6.86
C SER A 141 16.70 3.65 5.36
N LYS A 142 17.17 2.73 4.52
CA LYS A 142 17.02 2.79 3.06
C LYS A 142 15.76 2.10 2.54
N PHE A 143 14.97 1.49 3.41
CA PHE A 143 13.84 0.65 2.99
C PHE A 143 12.51 1.13 3.54
N VAL A 144 12.50 1.74 4.73
CA VAL A 144 11.27 2.18 5.38
C VAL A 144 11.34 3.66 5.77
N PRO A 145 10.18 4.34 5.86
CA PRO A 145 10.12 5.71 6.36
C PRO A 145 10.71 5.83 7.77
N ASN A 146 11.43 6.93 8.02
CA ASN A 146 12.11 7.16 9.30
C ASN A 146 11.15 7.11 10.50
N GLU A 147 9.90 7.50 10.29
CA GLU A 147 8.84 7.54 11.30
C GLU A 147 8.55 6.17 11.95
N ILE A 148 8.89 5.07 11.26
CA ILE A 148 8.55 3.71 11.71
C ILE A 148 9.75 2.78 11.91
N ILE A 149 11.00 3.21 11.63
CA ILE A 149 12.20 2.37 11.74
C ILE A 149 12.32 1.71 13.12
N GLY A 150 12.23 2.51 14.19
CA GLY A 150 12.36 2.01 15.57
C GLY A 150 11.25 1.04 15.97
N LEU A 151 10.02 1.23 15.44
CA LEU A 151 8.88 0.35 15.72
C LEU A 151 9.03 -0.99 15.01
N ILE A 152 9.45 -0.99 13.75
CA ILE A 152 9.58 -2.21 12.94
C ILE A 152 10.57 -3.19 13.58
N LYS A 153 11.72 -2.72 14.04
CA LYS A 153 12.72 -3.59 14.70
C LYS A 153 12.11 -4.37 15.86
N GLY A 154 11.34 -3.72 16.72
CA GLY A 154 10.68 -4.39 17.86
C GLY A 154 9.53 -5.32 17.47
N LEU A 155 8.90 -5.13 16.32
CA LEU A 155 7.71 -5.89 15.91
C LEU A 155 8.03 -7.23 15.24
N TYR A 156 9.19 -7.37 14.61
CA TYR A 156 9.56 -8.56 13.83
C TYR A 156 10.73 -9.37 14.43
N GLN A 157 11.27 -8.96 15.57
CA GLN A 157 12.37 -9.69 16.23
C GLN A 157 11.93 -10.88 17.11
N ASN A 158 10.61 -11.07 17.29
CA ASN A 158 10.05 -12.18 18.08
C ASN A 158 9.62 -13.35 17.22
#